data_6dbc9275389f7771cd75fdbeb9c702f1
#
_entry.id   6dbc9275389f7771cd75fdbeb9c702f1
#
_cell.length_a   1.000
_cell.length_b   1.000
_cell.length_c   1.000
_cell.angle_alpha   90.00
_cell.angle_beta   90.00
_cell.angle_gamma   90.00
#
_symmetry.space_group_name_H-M   'P 1'
#
loop_
_entity.id
_entity.type
_entity.pdbx_description
1 polymer ?
#
loop_
_entity_poly.entity_id
_entity_poly.type
_entity_poly.pdbx_seq_one_letter_code
_entity_poly.pdbx_strand_id
1 'polypeptide(L)'
;MYKRQDGDGLVSQYNMTLVEELGLLKMDFLGLRTLTVINDAAKHIERTKGIKINIDEIDYNDPKTLDHISTGNTNGIFQLESAGMQSFMKQLRPKSLEDVIAGISLYRPGPMEFIPKYIKGKNEPESISYACSELESILEPTYGCIVYQEQVMQIVQKLAGYTMGQADNIRRAMSKKKQYVIDEEREYFVYGNKERNIKGCVANGIDEAVANGIYDSMVDFAKYAFNKSHAAAYACLLYTSPSPRD
;
A
#
# COMPACT_ATOMS: atom_id res chain seq x y z
N MET A 1 -30.63 9.69 -20.04
CA MET A 1 -30.09 10.65 -19.04
C MET A 1 -31.24 11.39 -18.39
N TYR A 2 -31.29 11.46 -17.08
CA TYR A 2 -32.31 12.20 -16.33
C TYR A 2 -31.70 13.47 -15.75
N LYS A 3 -32.41 14.59 -15.82
CA LYS A 3 -32.01 15.80 -15.12
C LYS A 3 -32.52 15.71 -13.68
N ARG A 4 -31.63 15.78 -12.68
CA ARG A 4 -32.01 15.77 -11.28
C ARG A 4 -32.65 17.10 -10.90
N GLN A 5 -33.75 17.07 -10.12
CA GLN A 5 -34.48 18.28 -9.75
C GLN A 5 -33.71 19.25 -8.84
N ASP A 6 -32.67 18.76 -8.16
CA ASP A 6 -31.90 19.53 -7.15
C ASP A 6 -30.58 20.09 -7.71
N GLY A 7 -30.39 20.16 -9.03
CA GLY A 7 -29.16 20.71 -9.64
C GLY A 7 -29.15 20.65 -11.15
N ASP A 8 -28.24 21.40 -11.76
CA ASP A 8 -28.10 21.48 -13.23
C ASP A 8 -27.36 20.25 -13.85
N GLY A 9 -26.95 19.28 -13.03
CA GLY A 9 -26.24 18.11 -13.50
C GLY A 9 -27.13 17.06 -14.18
N LEU A 10 -26.62 16.48 -15.25
CA LEU A 10 -27.23 15.29 -15.88
C LEU A 10 -26.85 14.05 -15.08
N VAL A 11 -27.82 13.17 -14.81
CA VAL A 11 -27.62 11.92 -14.08
C VAL A 11 -27.96 10.75 -14.99
N SER A 12 -27.15 9.69 -14.95
CA SER A 12 -27.45 8.44 -15.65
C SER A 12 -28.64 7.73 -14.98
N GLN A 13 -29.52 7.14 -15.79
CA GLN A 13 -30.57 6.24 -15.32
C GLN A 13 -30.05 4.86 -14.92
N TYR A 14 -28.90 4.48 -15.48
CA TYR A 14 -28.27 3.20 -15.25
C TYR A 14 -27.31 3.27 -14.04
N ASN A 15 -27.19 2.17 -13.31
CA ASN A 15 -26.19 2.03 -12.27
C ASN A 15 -24.78 1.93 -12.90
N MET A 16 -23.74 2.03 -12.07
CA MET A 16 -22.35 2.05 -12.51
C MET A 16 -21.98 0.82 -13.36
N THR A 17 -22.41 -0.38 -12.95
CA THR A 17 -22.10 -1.63 -13.65
C THR A 17 -22.68 -1.65 -15.06
N LEU A 18 -23.93 -1.26 -15.21
CA LEU A 18 -24.58 -1.20 -16.52
C LEU A 18 -23.98 -0.11 -17.43
N VAL A 19 -23.52 1.00 -16.85
CA VAL A 19 -22.83 2.05 -17.61
C VAL A 19 -21.49 1.52 -18.15
N GLU A 20 -20.75 0.75 -17.38
CA GLU A 20 -19.50 0.09 -17.80
C GLU A 20 -19.78 -0.98 -18.89
N GLU A 21 -20.82 -1.79 -18.74
CA GLU A 21 -21.23 -2.80 -19.73
C GLU A 21 -21.61 -2.16 -21.08
N LEU A 22 -22.15 -0.96 -21.06
CA LEU A 22 -22.45 -0.16 -22.26
C LEU A 22 -21.20 0.49 -22.88
N GLY A 23 -20.00 0.23 -22.33
CA GLY A 23 -18.74 0.76 -22.84
C GLY A 23 -18.48 2.23 -22.48
N LEU A 24 -19.21 2.78 -21.52
CA LEU A 24 -18.96 4.14 -21.03
C LEU A 24 -17.93 4.12 -19.89
N LEU A 25 -17.00 5.07 -19.93
CA LEU A 25 -15.95 5.19 -18.93
C LEU A 25 -16.43 6.08 -17.77
N LYS A 26 -16.34 5.55 -16.53
CA LYS A 26 -16.49 6.35 -15.33
C LYS A 26 -15.14 6.98 -14.95
N MET A 27 -15.12 8.28 -14.81
CA MET A 27 -13.97 9.04 -14.31
C MET A 27 -14.33 9.70 -12.98
N ASP A 28 -13.50 9.47 -11.97
CA ASP A 28 -13.62 10.13 -10.66
C ASP A 28 -12.56 11.25 -10.58
N PHE A 29 -13.03 12.49 -10.40
CA PHE A 29 -12.15 13.65 -10.21
C PHE A 29 -12.09 13.96 -8.73
N LEU A 30 -11.00 13.58 -8.09
CA LEU A 30 -10.76 13.78 -6.66
C LEU A 30 -9.62 14.79 -6.47
N GLY A 31 -9.89 15.84 -5.69
CA GLY A 31 -8.91 16.84 -5.31
C GLY A 31 -8.58 16.76 -3.82
N LEU A 32 -7.35 17.11 -3.46
CA LEU A 32 -6.89 17.22 -2.08
C LEU A 32 -6.64 18.66 -1.71
N ARG A 33 -7.35 19.17 -0.72
CA ARG A 33 -7.16 20.53 -0.18
C ARG A 33 -5.79 20.71 0.47
N THR A 34 -5.19 19.64 0.97
CA THR A 34 -3.85 19.64 1.58
C THR A 34 -2.78 20.17 0.61
N LEU A 35 -2.86 19.86 -0.69
CA LEU A 35 -1.93 20.42 -1.69
C LEU A 35 -2.03 21.95 -1.78
N THR A 36 -3.23 22.52 -1.66
CA THR A 36 -3.42 23.97 -1.61
C THR A 36 -2.78 24.56 -0.38
N VAL A 37 -2.97 23.95 0.79
CA VAL A 37 -2.37 24.38 2.07
C VAL A 37 -0.83 24.39 1.97
N ILE A 38 -0.22 23.34 1.44
CA ILE A 38 1.23 23.24 1.25
C ILE A 38 1.74 24.35 0.33
N ASN A 39 1.08 24.54 -0.81
CA ASN A 39 1.46 25.59 -1.77
C ASN A 39 1.33 27.00 -1.17
N ASP A 40 0.27 27.26 -0.42
CA ASP A 40 0.04 28.56 0.23
C ASP A 40 1.03 28.79 1.37
N ALA A 41 1.40 27.74 2.13
CA ALA A 41 2.45 27.81 3.14
C ALA A 41 3.81 28.17 2.51
N ALA A 42 4.20 27.50 1.43
CA ALA A 42 5.45 27.79 0.72
C ALA A 42 5.48 29.27 0.21
N LYS A 43 4.39 29.76 -0.39
CA LYS A 43 4.26 31.17 -0.82
C LYS A 43 4.31 32.14 0.35
N HIS A 44 3.71 31.76 1.50
CA HIS A 44 3.73 32.60 2.68
C HIS A 44 5.14 32.74 3.27
N ILE A 45 5.90 31.66 3.31
CA ILE A 45 7.31 31.65 3.74
C ILE A 45 8.16 32.52 2.79
N GLU A 46 7.99 32.35 1.49
CA GLU A 46 8.70 33.19 0.49
C GLU A 46 8.40 34.69 0.74
N ARG A 47 7.15 35.06 0.94
CA ARG A 47 6.74 36.44 1.17
C ARG A 47 7.26 37.02 2.49
N THR A 48 7.30 36.21 3.58
CA THR A 48 7.62 36.71 4.94
C THR A 48 9.08 36.57 5.30
N LYS A 49 9.75 35.52 4.82
CA LYS A 49 11.15 35.20 5.16
C LYS A 49 12.10 35.35 3.96
N GLY A 50 11.60 35.60 2.75
CA GLY A 50 12.41 35.67 1.53
C GLY A 50 13.00 34.31 1.11
N ILE A 51 12.53 33.23 1.70
CA ILE A 51 13.06 31.87 1.44
C ILE A 51 12.11 31.18 0.47
N LYS A 52 12.62 30.79 -0.70
CA LYS A 52 11.89 29.99 -1.67
C LYS A 52 12.09 28.51 -1.37
N ILE A 53 10.99 27.82 -1.01
CA ILE A 53 11.01 26.37 -0.78
C ILE A 53 10.73 25.66 -2.09
N ASN A 54 11.63 24.75 -2.48
CA ASN A 54 11.40 23.81 -3.56
C ASN A 54 10.89 22.47 -2.97
N ILE A 55 9.62 22.18 -3.19
CA ILE A 55 8.97 20.97 -2.65
C ILE A 55 9.58 19.69 -3.24
N ASP A 56 10.08 19.75 -4.49
CA ASP A 56 10.68 18.60 -5.17
C ASP A 56 12.08 18.24 -4.62
N GLU A 57 12.69 19.11 -3.83
CA GLU A 57 14.03 18.93 -3.24
C GLU A 57 13.97 18.61 -1.73
N ILE A 58 12.79 18.40 -1.16
CA ILE A 58 12.65 18.06 0.26
C ILE A 58 13.26 16.68 0.53
N ASP A 59 14.11 16.61 1.56
CA ASP A 59 14.61 15.32 2.08
C ASP A 59 13.52 14.63 2.91
N TYR A 60 12.90 13.61 2.31
CA TYR A 60 11.85 12.81 2.98
C TYR A 60 12.38 11.88 4.09
N ASN A 61 13.69 11.85 4.34
CA ASN A 61 14.31 11.10 5.43
C ASN A 61 14.94 12.01 6.49
N ASP A 62 14.54 13.29 6.55
CA ASP A 62 15.02 14.19 7.61
C ASP A 62 14.75 13.63 9.00
N PRO A 63 15.80 13.35 9.81
CA PRO A 63 15.67 12.72 11.12
C PRO A 63 14.80 13.53 12.08
N LYS A 64 14.85 14.87 12.03
CA LYS A 64 14.07 15.73 12.93
C LYS A 64 12.58 15.57 12.70
N THR A 65 12.17 15.49 11.45
CA THR A 65 10.76 15.29 11.07
C THR A 65 10.30 13.89 11.48
N LEU A 66 11.10 12.86 11.25
CA LEU A 66 10.78 11.48 11.63
C LEU A 66 10.72 11.31 13.15
N ASP A 67 11.64 11.94 13.89
CA ASP A 67 11.61 11.98 15.35
C ASP A 67 10.35 12.69 15.86
N HIS A 68 9.96 13.81 15.25
CA HIS A 68 8.72 14.50 15.60
C HIS A 68 7.48 13.60 15.39
N ILE A 69 7.37 12.92 14.25
CA ILE A 69 6.30 11.95 13.99
C ILE A 69 6.31 10.83 15.05
N SER A 70 7.48 10.39 15.48
CA SER A 70 7.65 9.35 16.50
C SER A 70 7.16 9.79 17.90
N THR A 71 7.05 11.09 18.17
CA THR A 71 6.44 11.58 19.42
C THR A 71 4.92 11.38 19.45
N GLY A 72 4.29 11.19 18.29
CA GLY A 72 2.84 11.17 18.12
C GLY A 72 2.15 12.53 18.27
N ASN A 73 2.91 13.63 18.37
CA ASN A 73 2.36 14.99 18.36
C ASN A 73 2.06 15.44 16.92
N THR A 74 1.15 14.72 16.26
CA THR A 74 0.88 14.85 14.83
C THR A 74 -0.48 15.48 14.54
N ASN A 75 -0.95 16.36 15.44
CA ASN A 75 -2.14 17.17 15.20
C ASN A 75 -1.92 18.09 14.00
N GLY A 76 -2.87 18.12 13.07
CA GLY A 76 -2.78 18.91 11.85
C GLY A 76 -1.89 18.30 10.76
N ILE A 77 -1.23 17.18 11.03
CA ILE A 77 -0.46 16.44 10.01
C ILE A 77 -1.38 15.47 9.29
N PHE A 78 -1.52 15.67 7.99
CA PHE A 78 -2.39 14.83 7.14
C PHE A 78 -2.21 13.34 7.40
N GLN A 79 -3.32 12.60 7.52
CA GLN A 79 -3.37 11.16 7.81
C GLN A 79 -2.91 10.74 9.22
N LEU A 80 -2.21 11.56 10.00
CA LEU A 80 -1.67 11.19 11.32
C LEU A 80 -2.42 11.79 12.51
N GLU A 81 -3.56 12.46 12.28
CA GLU A 81 -4.28 13.25 13.30
C GLU A 81 -5.09 12.41 14.29
N SER A 82 -5.53 11.19 13.90
CA SER A 82 -6.37 10.38 14.78
C SER A 82 -5.58 9.88 15.99
N ALA A 83 -6.22 9.84 17.15
CA ALA A 83 -5.59 9.35 18.39
C ALA A 83 -4.98 7.95 18.25
N GLY A 84 -5.63 7.06 17.50
CA GLY A 84 -5.12 5.73 17.22
C GLY A 84 -3.86 5.75 16.35
N MET A 85 -3.84 6.57 15.30
CA MET A 85 -2.66 6.72 14.44
C MET A 85 -1.49 7.38 15.22
N GLN A 86 -1.76 8.38 16.05
CA GLN A 86 -0.76 8.99 16.94
C GLN A 86 -0.13 7.95 17.87
N SER A 87 -0.96 7.10 18.50
CA SER A 87 -0.48 6.01 19.34
C SER A 87 0.33 4.99 18.56
N PHE A 88 -0.08 4.69 17.33
CA PHE A 88 0.64 3.77 16.46
C PHE A 88 1.99 4.36 16.02
N MET A 89 2.09 5.63 15.65
CA MET A 89 3.37 6.27 15.29
C MET A 89 4.37 6.26 16.46
N LYS A 90 3.90 6.43 17.70
CA LYS A 90 4.74 6.28 18.92
C LYS A 90 5.35 4.87 19.06
N GLN A 91 4.60 3.85 18.65
CA GLN A 91 5.08 2.46 18.70
C GLN A 91 5.98 2.13 17.52
N LEU A 92 5.59 2.57 16.32
CA LEU A 92 6.32 2.34 15.07
C LEU A 92 7.69 3.02 15.07
N ARG A 93 7.80 4.24 15.60
CA ARG A 93 8.99 5.06 15.59
C ARG A 93 9.66 5.08 14.22
N PRO A 94 9.03 5.68 13.21
CA PRO A 94 9.54 5.68 11.86
C PRO A 94 10.94 6.28 11.78
N LYS A 95 11.84 5.61 11.04
CA LYS A 95 13.22 6.05 10.79
C LYS A 95 13.47 6.38 9.31
N SER A 96 12.46 6.16 8.48
CA SER A 96 12.51 6.41 7.05
C SER A 96 11.13 6.70 6.49
N LEU A 97 11.07 7.28 5.28
CA LEU A 97 9.82 7.43 4.54
C LEU A 97 9.12 6.08 4.31
N GLU A 98 9.88 5.01 4.09
CA GLU A 98 9.33 3.66 3.90
C GLU A 98 8.55 3.18 5.14
N ASP A 99 9.02 3.49 6.35
CA ASP A 99 8.27 3.18 7.58
C ASP A 99 6.94 3.94 7.66
N VAL A 100 6.92 5.19 7.21
CA VAL A 100 5.69 6.00 7.16
C VAL A 100 4.72 5.44 6.14
N ILE A 101 5.21 5.06 4.95
CA ILE A 101 4.42 4.42 3.89
C ILE A 101 3.79 3.11 4.40
N ALA A 102 4.59 2.28 5.06
CA ALA A 102 4.10 1.04 5.66
C ALA A 102 3.08 1.32 6.79
N GLY A 103 3.33 2.32 7.61
CA GLY A 103 2.42 2.75 8.68
C GLY A 103 1.03 3.14 8.15
N ILE A 104 0.98 3.97 7.12
CA ILE A 104 -0.28 4.35 6.45
C ILE A 104 -0.98 3.11 5.87
N SER A 105 -0.22 2.16 5.35
CA SER A 105 -0.75 0.95 4.73
C SER A 105 -1.31 -0.04 5.74
N LEU A 106 -0.69 -0.13 6.93
CA LEU A 106 -1.06 -1.07 7.98
C LEU A 106 -2.19 -0.57 8.88
N TYR A 107 -2.28 0.76 9.12
CA TYR A 107 -3.28 1.31 10.03
C TYR A 107 -4.66 1.42 9.37
N ARG A 108 -5.29 0.28 9.16
CA ARG A 108 -6.64 0.13 8.58
C ARG A 108 -7.33 -1.12 9.13
N PRO A 109 -8.66 -1.17 9.17
CA PRO A 109 -9.38 -2.39 9.51
C PRO A 109 -8.92 -3.58 8.66
N GLY A 110 -8.50 -4.66 9.32
CA GLY A 110 -7.89 -5.85 8.74
C GLY A 110 -6.36 -5.86 8.89
N PRO A 111 -5.58 -5.05 8.18
CA PRO A 111 -4.11 -5.07 8.27
C PRO A 111 -3.55 -4.71 9.64
N MET A 112 -4.33 -4.03 10.49
CA MET A 112 -3.90 -3.66 11.85
C MET A 112 -3.47 -4.86 12.71
N GLU A 113 -3.97 -6.04 12.45
CA GLU A 113 -3.57 -7.27 13.14
C GLU A 113 -2.10 -7.66 12.88
N PHE A 114 -1.51 -7.21 11.77
CA PHE A 114 -0.11 -7.46 11.42
C PHE A 114 0.87 -6.44 12.02
N ILE A 115 0.38 -5.34 12.61
CA ILE A 115 1.21 -4.30 13.24
C ILE A 115 2.18 -4.85 14.27
N PRO A 116 1.77 -5.74 15.20
CA PRO A 116 2.70 -6.29 16.19
C PRO A 116 3.85 -7.07 15.55
N LYS A 117 3.56 -7.87 14.50
CA LYS A 117 4.59 -8.61 13.77
C LYS A 117 5.54 -7.67 13.05
N TYR A 118 5.03 -6.62 12.40
CA TYR A 118 5.82 -5.61 11.71
C TYR A 118 6.76 -4.87 12.68
N ILE A 119 6.24 -4.39 13.81
CA ILE A 119 7.04 -3.69 14.83
C ILE A 119 8.10 -4.62 15.42
N LYS A 120 7.76 -5.88 15.68
CA LYS A 120 8.72 -6.86 16.19
C LYS A 120 9.86 -7.07 15.20
N GLY A 121 9.57 -7.35 13.93
CA GLY A 121 10.60 -7.54 12.91
C GLY A 121 11.46 -6.29 12.71
N LYS A 122 10.88 -5.09 12.82
CA LYS A 122 11.62 -3.84 12.75
C LYS A 122 12.62 -3.66 13.92
N ASN A 123 12.21 -3.99 15.14
CA ASN A 123 13.03 -3.78 16.33
C ASN A 123 13.99 -4.94 16.61
N GLU A 124 13.66 -6.13 16.14
CA GLU A 124 14.39 -7.38 16.35
C GLU A 124 14.60 -8.08 14.98
N PRO A 125 15.50 -7.57 14.11
CA PRO A 125 15.70 -8.12 12.77
C PRO A 125 16.07 -9.60 12.77
N GLU A 126 16.75 -10.06 13.82
CA GLU A 126 17.10 -11.47 14.04
C GLU A 126 15.87 -12.38 14.27
N SER A 127 14.72 -11.81 14.61
CA SER A 127 13.47 -12.55 14.78
C SER A 127 12.75 -12.83 13.47
N ILE A 128 13.21 -12.23 12.36
CA ILE A 128 12.59 -12.41 11.04
C ILE A 128 12.99 -13.77 10.49
N SER A 129 11.99 -14.56 10.11
CA SER A 129 12.20 -15.81 9.39
C SER A 129 11.45 -15.77 8.07
N TYR A 130 12.13 -16.19 7.01
CA TYR A 130 11.54 -16.32 5.67
C TYR A 130 11.26 -17.79 5.38
N ALA A 131 10.08 -18.08 4.81
CA ALA A 131 9.70 -19.44 4.46
C ALA A 131 10.62 -20.06 3.39
N CYS A 132 11.21 -19.23 2.53
CA CYS A 132 12.29 -19.59 1.62
C CYS A 132 13.19 -18.36 1.37
N SER A 133 14.42 -18.60 0.92
CA SER A 133 15.43 -17.56 0.69
C SER A 133 15.01 -16.52 -0.34
N GLU A 134 14.21 -16.93 -1.32
CA GLU A 134 13.72 -16.07 -2.39
C GLU A 134 12.79 -14.94 -1.90
N LEU A 135 12.12 -15.15 -0.75
CA LEU A 135 11.24 -14.16 -0.14
C LEU A 135 11.99 -13.01 0.51
N GLU A 136 13.22 -13.22 0.97
CA GLU A 136 13.99 -12.23 1.68
C GLU A 136 14.06 -10.90 0.92
N SER A 137 14.51 -10.91 -0.32
CA SER A 137 14.64 -9.70 -1.13
C SER A 137 13.31 -8.98 -1.42
N ILE A 138 12.17 -9.66 -1.25
CA ILE A 138 10.83 -9.06 -1.45
C ILE A 138 10.30 -8.48 -0.13
N LEU A 139 10.54 -9.16 0.98
CA LEU A 139 9.94 -8.87 2.28
C LEU A 139 10.89 -8.16 3.26
N GLU A 140 12.20 -8.11 2.99
CA GLU A 140 13.17 -7.36 3.78
C GLU A 140 12.74 -5.91 4.02
N PRO A 141 12.30 -5.14 3.01
CA PRO A 141 11.89 -3.75 3.22
C PRO A 141 10.66 -3.58 4.12
N THR A 142 9.94 -4.67 4.40
CA THR A 142 8.74 -4.69 5.25
C THR A 142 8.90 -5.66 6.43
N TYR A 143 10.14 -5.93 6.84
CA TYR A 143 10.48 -6.72 8.01
C TYR A 143 9.79 -8.10 8.04
N GLY A 144 9.78 -8.79 6.89
CA GLY A 144 9.18 -10.11 6.74
C GLY A 144 7.65 -10.15 6.65
N CYS A 145 7.01 -8.99 6.50
CA CYS A 145 5.56 -8.90 6.35
C CYS A 145 5.16 -8.61 4.90
N ILE A 146 4.10 -9.25 4.42
CA ILE A 146 3.44 -8.80 3.18
C ILE A 146 2.60 -7.58 3.54
N VAL A 147 2.84 -6.42 2.92
CA VAL A 147 2.13 -5.16 3.16
C VAL A 147 1.48 -4.64 1.88
N TYR A 148 2.13 -4.87 0.75
CA TYR A 148 1.76 -4.27 -0.53
C TYR A 148 1.26 -5.27 -1.55
N GLN A 149 0.34 -4.83 -2.40
CA GLN A 149 -0.13 -5.61 -3.56
C GLN A 149 1.02 -6.00 -4.49
N GLU A 150 1.98 -5.12 -4.64
CA GLU A 150 3.17 -5.30 -5.45
C GLU A 150 4.02 -6.48 -4.95
N GLN A 151 4.10 -6.69 -3.63
CA GLN A 151 4.81 -7.84 -3.05
C GLN A 151 4.12 -9.17 -3.40
N VAL A 152 2.79 -9.22 -3.38
CA VAL A 152 2.05 -10.42 -3.84
C VAL A 152 2.39 -10.75 -5.29
N MET A 153 2.42 -9.73 -6.16
CA MET A 153 2.79 -9.91 -7.57
C MET A 153 4.24 -10.38 -7.73
N GLN A 154 5.18 -9.79 -6.99
CA GLN A 154 6.60 -10.19 -7.00
C GLN A 154 6.80 -11.62 -6.51
N ILE A 155 6.07 -12.05 -5.48
CA ILE A 155 6.13 -13.41 -4.94
C ILE A 155 5.75 -14.43 -6.03
N VAL A 156 4.59 -14.27 -6.66
CA VAL A 156 4.14 -15.23 -7.69
C VAL A 156 5.06 -15.24 -8.91
N GLN A 157 5.63 -14.08 -9.29
CA GLN A 157 6.59 -14.00 -10.39
C GLN A 157 7.90 -14.72 -10.04
N LYS A 158 8.46 -14.41 -8.87
CA LYS A 158 9.79 -14.91 -8.49
C LYS A 158 9.78 -16.38 -8.14
N LEU A 159 8.76 -16.85 -7.42
CA LEU A 159 8.69 -18.23 -6.94
C LEU A 159 8.13 -19.21 -7.98
N ALA A 160 7.13 -18.79 -8.75
CA ALA A 160 6.41 -19.69 -9.65
C ALA A 160 6.54 -19.35 -11.14
N GLY A 161 7.20 -18.23 -11.48
CA GLY A 161 7.48 -17.86 -12.87
C GLY A 161 6.29 -17.22 -13.61
N TYR A 162 5.38 -16.57 -12.90
CA TYR A 162 4.30 -15.82 -13.52
C TYR A 162 4.80 -14.60 -14.29
N THR A 163 4.14 -14.27 -15.38
CA THR A 163 4.31 -12.96 -16.03
C THR A 163 3.64 -11.86 -15.22
N MET A 164 4.01 -10.60 -15.46
CA MET A 164 3.38 -9.46 -14.77
C MET A 164 1.85 -9.43 -14.95
N GLY A 165 1.35 -9.69 -16.15
CA GLY A 165 -0.10 -9.71 -16.43
C GLY A 165 -0.82 -10.84 -15.67
N GLN A 166 -0.22 -12.03 -15.60
CA GLN A 166 -0.76 -13.14 -14.82
C GLN A 166 -0.74 -12.83 -13.32
N ALA A 167 0.34 -12.24 -12.81
CA ALA A 167 0.45 -11.81 -11.42
C ALA A 167 -0.61 -10.77 -11.03
N ASP A 168 -0.93 -9.81 -11.91
CA ASP A 168 -2.00 -8.85 -11.69
C ASP A 168 -3.39 -9.52 -11.67
N ASN A 169 -3.63 -10.51 -12.53
CA ASN A 169 -4.89 -11.25 -12.54
C ASN A 169 -5.10 -12.03 -11.23
N ILE A 170 -4.08 -12.72 -10.72
CA ILE A 170 -4.18 -13.44 -9.45
C ILE A 170 -4.40 -12.47 -8.27
N ARG A 171 -3.66 -11.35 -8.23
CA ARG A 171 -3.87 -10.29 -7.24
C ARG A 171 -5.31 -9.77 -7.24
N ARG A 172 -5.89 -9.51 -8.43
CA ARG A 172 -7.28 -9.07 -8.58
C ARG A 172 -8.28 -10.14 -8.14
N ALA A 173 -8.01 -11.41 -8.43
CA ALA A 173 -8.86 -12.52 -8.01
C ALA A 173 -8.90 -12.64 -6.49
N MET A 174 -7.74 -12.58 -5.84
CA MET A 174 -7.61 -12.59 -4.38
C MET A 174 -8.35 -11.40 -3.74
N SER A 175 -8.13 -10.16 -4.23
CA SER A 175 -8.81 -8.95 -3.73
C SER A 175 -10.33 -9.02 -3.88
N LYS A 176 -10.84 -9.60 -4.97
CA LYS A 176 -12.27 -9.76 -5.24
C LYS A 176 -12.87 -11.02 -4.61
N LYS A 177 -12.07 -11.79 -3.87
CA LYS A 177 -12.49 -13.04 -3.20
C LYS A 177 -13.14 -14.06 -4.16
N LYS A 178 -12.63 -14.18 -5.38
CA LYS A 178 -13.10 -15.15 -6.36
C LYS A 178 -12.52 -16.53 -6.04
N GLN A 179 -13.18 -17.26 -5.14
CA GLN A 179 -12.65 -18.49 -4.56
C GLN A 179 -12.25 -19.52 -5.61
N TYR A 180 -13.07 -19.77 -6.63
CA TYR A 180 -12.75 -20.73 -7.67
C TYR A 180 -11.46 -20.43 -8.43
N VAL A 181 -11.16 -19.11 -8.66
CA VAL A 181 -9.89 -18.70 -9.30
C VAL A 181 -8.73 -18.85 -8.31
N ILE A 182 -8.94 -18.55 -7.03
CA ILE A 182 -7.92 -18.66 -6.00
C ILE A 182 -7.49 -20.13 -5.85
N ASP A 183 -8.44 -21.07 -5.87
CA ASP A 183 -8.17 -22.50 -5.74
C ASP A 183 -7.45 -23.04 -6.99
N GLU A 184 -7.86 -22.64 -8.19
CA GLU A 184 -7.20 -23.00 -9.46
C GLU A 184 -5.77 -22.44 -9.53
N GLU A 185 -5.59 -21.17 -9.19
CA GLU A 185 -4.28 -20.51 -9.22
C GLU A 185 -3.33 -21.06 -8.14
N ARG A 186 -3.84 -21.65 -7.05
CA ARG A 186 -3.01 -22.38 -6.07
C ARG A 186 -2.29 -23.55 -6.74
N GLU A 187 -3.02 -24.35 -7.49
CA GLU A 187 -2.45 -25.49 -8.23
C GLU A 187 -1.35 -25.01 -9.19
N TYR A 188 -1.60 -23.93 -9.93
CA TYR A 188 -0.62 -23.38 -10.86
C TYR A 188 0.59 -22.77 -10.14
N PHE A 189 0.38 -22.12 -9.00
CA PHE A 189 1.48 -21.58 -8.20
C PHE A 189 2.38 -22.68 -7.63
N VAL A 190 1.80 -23.75 -7.12
CA VAL A 190 2.55 -24.85 -6.51
C VAL A 190 3.20 -25.75 -7.58
N TYR A 191 2.41 -26.26 -8.52
CA TYR A 191 2.84 -27.31 -9.47
C TYR A 191 3.11 -26.81 -10.89
N GLY A 192 2.69 -25.59 -11.20
CA GLY A 192 2.84 -24.99 -12.53
C GLY A 192 1.69 -25.32 -13.50
N ASN A 193 1.72 -24.66 -14.64
CA ASN A 193 0.78 -24.91 -15.75
C ASN A 193 1.50 -24.71 -17.09
N LYS A 194 1.64 -25.78 -17.87
CA LYS A 194 2.37 -25.75 -19.15
C LYS A 194 1.68 -24.88 -20.20
N GLU A 195 0.35 -24.91 -20.26
CA GLU A 195 -0.42 -24.14 -21.24
C GLU A 195 -0.28 -22.63 -21.02
N ARG A 196 -0.19 -22.22 -19.75
CA ARG A 196 0.01 -20.83 -19.35
C ARG A 196 1.47 -20.44 -19.18
N ASN A 197 2.40 -21.36 -19.44
CA ASN A 197 3.84 -21.20 -19.27
C ASN A 197 4.22 -20.76 -17.83
N ILE A 198 3.55 -21.33 -16.84
CA ILE A 198 3.84 -21.14 -15.41
C ILE A 198 4.65 -22.35 -14.94
N LYS A 199 5.84 -22.09 -14.39
CA LYS A 199 6.76 -23.15 -13.99
C LYS A 199 6.34 -23.83 -12.68
N GLY A 200 5.82 -23.06 -11.73
CA GLY A 200 5.44 -23.50 -10.39
C GLY A 200 6.60 -23.54 -9.38
N CYS A 201 6.25 -23.45 -8.11
CA CYS A 201 7.22 -23.40 -7.01
C CYS A 201 8.03 -24.70 -6.88
N VAL A 202 7.37 -25.86 -6.98
CA VAL A 202 8.02 -27.18 -6.86
C VAL A 202 9.08 -27.37 -7.94
N ALA A 203 8.79 -26.98 -9.18
CA ALA A 203 9.76 -27.06 -10.28
C ALA A 203 10.91 -26.06 -10.13
N ASN A 204 10.76 -25.04 -9.29
CA ASN A 204 11.82 -24.10 -8.90
C ASN A 204 12.59 -24.54 -7.63
N GLY A 205 12.30 -25.74 -7.10
CA GLY A 205 13.00 -26.31 -5.96
C GLY A 205 12.46 -25.89 -4.58
N ILE A 206 11.28 -25.29 -4.53
CA ILE A 206 10.61 -24.93 -3.28
C ILE A 206 9.76 -26.13 -2.84
N ASP A 207 9.86 -26.49 -1.56
CA ASP A 207 9.05 -27.56 -0.97
C ASP A 207 7.55 -27.28 -1.10
N GLU A 208 6.76 -28.30 -1.36
CA GLU A 208 5.32 -28.21 -1.59
C GLU A 208 4.59 -27.62 -0.38
N ALA A 209 4.92 -28.04 0.84
CA ALA A 209 4.28 -27.55 2.05
C ALA A 209 4.64 -26.07 2.27
N VAL A 210 5.88 -25.69 1.98
CA VAL A 210 6.34 -24.28 2.03
C VAL A 210 5.58 -23.45 0.99
N ALA A 211 5.46 -23.92 -0.26
CA ALA A 211 4.74 -23.21 -1.31
C ALA A 211 3.26 -22.99 -0.95
N ASN A 212 2.59 -24.02 -0.43
CA ASN A 212 1.20 -23.90 0.06
C ASN A 212 1.08 -22.88 1.21
N GLY A 213 1.98 -22.91 2.19
CA GLY A 213 1.98 -21.96 3.31
C GLY A 213 2.21 -20.52 2.85
N ILE A 214 3.06 -20.29 1.85
CA ILE A 214 3.25 -18.96 1.23
C ILE A 214 1.97 -18.54 0.53
N TYR A 215 1.32 -19.44 -0.22
CA TYR A 215 0.07 -19.14 -0.90
C TYR A 215 -1.05 -18.76 0.07
N ASP A 216 -1.21 -19.50 1.18
CA ASP A 216 -2.18 -19.17 2.23
C ASP A 216 -1.93 -17.79 2.81
N SER A 217 -0.68 -17.48 3.12
CA SER A 217 -0.27 -16.16 3.61
C SER A 217 -0.61 -15.05 2.62
N MET A 218 -0.42 -15.29 1.32
CA MET A 218 -0.80 -14.32 0.27
C MET A 218 -2.32 -14.14 0.19
N VAL A 219 -3.11 -15.21 0.24
CA VAL A 219 -4.59 -15.15 0.19
C VAL A 219 -5.13 -14.38 1.38
N ASP A 220 -4.64 -14.64 2.58
CA ASP A 220 -5.09 -13.96 3.78
C ASP A 220 -4.76 -12.47 3.73
N PHE A 221 -3.56 -12.14 3.27
CA PHE A 221 -3.12 -10.77 3.19
C PHE A 221 -3.69 -9.99 1.99
N ALA A 222 -3.88 -10.64 0.84
CA ALA A 222 -4.36 -9.99 -0.39
C ALA A 222 -5.77 -9.38 -0.26
N LYS A 223 -6.56 -9.85 0.73
CA LYS A 223 -7.85 -9.24 1.10
C LYS A 223 -7.69 -7.79 1.54
N TYR A 224 -6.50 -7.42 2.03
CA TYR A 224 -6.19 -6.15 2.68
C TYR A 224 -4.97 -5.45 2.09
N ALA A 225 -4.26 -6.08 1.15
CA ALA A 225 -3.04 -5.54 0.54
C ALA A 225 -3.26 -4.14 -0.04
N PHE A 226 -2.34 -3.23 0.26
CA PHE A 226 -2.43 -1.84 -0.16
C PHE A 226 -1.57 -1.57 -1.41
N ASN A 227 -2.01 -0.64 -2.23
CA ASN A 227 -1.17 -0.15 -3.33
C ASN A 227 -0.06 0.73 -2.77
N LYS A 228 1.20 0.33 -2.96
CA LYS A 228 2.37 1.05 -2.44
C LYS A 228 2.47 2.47 -2.99
N SER A 229 2.18 2.65 -4.28
CA SER A 229 2.25 3.97 -4.93
C SER A 229 1.27 4.96 -4.32
N HIS A 230 0.05 4.49 -3.98
CA HIS A 230 -0.93 5.32 -3.30
C HIS A 230 -0.46 5.69 -1.88
N ALA A 231 0.05 4.73 -1.11
CA ALA A 231 0.59 5.00 0.22
C ALA A 231 1.78 5.97 0.19
N ALA A 232 2.67 5.81 -0.79
CA ALA A 232 3.81 6.70 -1.00
C ALA A 232 3.36 8.14 -1.30
N ALA A 233 2.38 8.32 -2.21
CA ALA A 233 1.84 9.65 -2.51
C ALA A 233 1.27 10.33 -1.25
N TYR A 234 0.56 9.58 -0.41
CA TYR A 234 0.03 10.09 0.85
C TYR A 234 1.12 10.37 1.89
N ALA A 235 2.15 9.55 1.96
CA ALA A 235 3.29 9.77 2.84
C ALA A 235 4.08 11.04 2.44
N CYS A 236 4.26 11.30 1.16
CA CYS A 236 4.86 12.54 0.68
C CYS A 236 4.03 13.77 1.04
N LEU A 237 2.70 13.70 0.90
CA LEU A 237 1.80 14.77 1.34
C LEU A 237 1.87 15.03 2.84
N LEU A 238 1.93 13.97 3.63
CA LEU A 238 2.08 14.02 5.08
C LEU A 238 3.38 14.75 5.46
N TYR A 239 4.48 14.41 4.82
CA TYR A 239 5.79 14.96 5.11
C TYR A 239 5.92 16.45 4.77
N THR A 240 5.15 16.91 3.80
CA THR A 240 5.11 18.31 3.37
C THR A 240 4.01 19.13 4.06
N SER A 241 3.19 18.51 4.92
CA SER A 241 2.14 19.22 5.65
C SER A 241 2.74 20.11 6.73
N PRO A 242 2.41 21.41 6.78
CA PRO A 242 2.90 22.30 7.82
C PRO A 242 2.35 21.90 9.19
N SER A 243 3.21 21.84 10.19
CA SER A 243 2.78 21.68 11.58
C SER A 243 2.08 22.97 12.06
N PRO A 244 1.01 22.86 12.85
CA PRO A 244 0.36 24.04 13.43
C PRO A 244 1.24 24.84 14.40
N ARG A 245 2.45 24.34 14.68
CA ARG A 245 3.41 24.95 15.62
C ARG A 245 4.59 25.63 14.92
N ASP A 246 4.70 25.53 13.60
CA ASP A 246 5.74 26.21 12.79
C ASP A 246 5.17 27.50 12.19
#